data_f2ee9f90547364eb2e1eac54731c9bd0
#
_entry.id   f2ee9f90547364eb2e1eac54731c9bd0
#
_cell.length_a   1.000
_cell.length_b   1.000
_cell.length_c   1.000
_cell.angle_alpha   90.00
_cell.angle_beta   90.00
_cell.angle_gamma   90.00
#
_symmetry.space_group_name_H-M   'P 1'
#
loop_
_entity.id
_entity.type
_entity.pdbx_description
1 polymer ?
#
loop_
_entity_poly.entity_id
_entity_poly.type
_entity_poly.pdbx_seq_one_letter_code
_entity_poly.pdbx_strand_id
1 'polypeptide(L)' 'MNKRIAAVVLLPRIGEMFSAVVTGVTPKGTFVRVLNPHAEGLLIRGQQGVDVGDQLQVKLVSADPRRGYIDFAR' A
#
# COMPACT_ATOMS: atom_id res chain seq x y z
N MET A 1 4.41 6.83 11.82
CA MET A 1 5.23 5.60 11.72
C MET A 1 6.02 5.67 10.42
N ASN A 2 7.32 5.42 10.45
CA ASN A 2 8.08 5.45 9.22
C ASN A 2 7.86 4.15 8.41
N LYS A 3 8.23 4.18 7.13
CA LYS A 3 7.96 3.07 6.22
C LYS A 3 8.65 1.77 6.64
N ARG A 4 9.83 1.85 7.23
CA ARG A 4 10.56 0.65 7.66
C ARG A 4 9.86 -0.04 8.83
N ILE A 5 9.37 0.74 9.78
CA ILE A 5 8.63 0.20 10.93
C ILE A 5 7.30 -0.37 10.44
N ALA A 6 6.59 0.34 9.57
CA ALA A 6 5.35 -0.16 9.00
C ALA A 6 5.57 -1.47 8.25
N ALA A 7 6.67 -1.58 7.49
CA ALA A 7 6.98 -2.81 6.76
C ALA A 7 7.24 -3.98 7.70
N VAL A 8 7.90 -3.75 8.84
CA VAL A 8 8.10 -4.80 9.85
C VAL A 8 6.77 -5.29 10.40
N VAL A 9 5.87 -4.36 10.73
CA VAL A 9 4.55 -4.70 11.27
C VAL A 9 3.72 -5.47 10.25
N LEU A 10 3.82 -5.12 8.97
CA LEU A 10 3.03 -5.72 7.91
C LEU A 10 3.60 -7.04 7.39
N LEU A 11 4.90 -7.30 7.62
CA LEU A 11 5.56 -8.46 7.05
C LEU A 11 4.82 -9.79 7.32
N PRO A 12 4.36 -10.07 8.56
CA PRO A 12 3.60 -11.30 8.80
C PRO A 12 2.17 -11.28 8.26
N ARG A 13 1.74 -10.17 7.68
CA ARG A 13 0.38 -10.01 7.19
C ARG A 13 0.31 -10.01 5.66
N ILE A 14 1.38 -10.41 4.98
CA ILE A 14 1.38 -10.54 3.52
C ILE A 14 0.29 -11.52 3.11
N GLY A 15 -0.50 -11.12 2.12
CA GLY A 15 -1.66 -11.90 1.66
C GLY A 15 -2.99 -11.45 2.23
N GLU A 16 -2.99 -10.62 3.27
CA GLU A 16 -4.23 -10.10 3.85
C GLU A 16 -4.77 -8.92 3.05
N MET A 17 -6.09 -8.72 3.17
CA MET A 17 -6.77 -7.60 2.51
C MET A 17 -6.87 -6.41 3.46
N PHE A 18 -6.77 -5.23 2.88
CA PHE A 18 -6.87 -3.96 3.62
C PHE A 18 -7.76 -2.99 2.88
N SER A 19 -8.46 -2.15 3.63
CA SER A 19 -9.10 -0.96 3.06
C SER A 19 -8.05 0.12 2.89
N ALA A 20 -8.02 0.74 1.73
CA ALA A 20 -7.01 1.75 1.41
C ALA A 20 -7.64 2.95 0.71
N VAL A 21 -6.97 4.08 0.82
CA VAL A 21 -7.32 5.31 0.11
C VAL A 21 -6.18 5.67 -0.83
N VAL A 22 -6.52 6.02 -2.06
CA VAL A 22 -5.53 6.48 -3.03
C VAL A 22 -5.06 7.88 -2.63
N THR A 23 -3.77 8.03 -2.40
CA THR A 23 -3.17 9.29 -1.95
C THR A 23 -2.39 10.01 -3.05
N GLY A 24 -2.01 9.31 -4.12
CA GLY A 24 -1.32 9.92 -5.23
C GLY A 24 -1.38 9.06 -6.47
N VAL A 25 -1.55 9.72 -7.61
CA VAL A 25 -1.50 9.07 -8.93
C VAL A 25 -0.45 9.83 -9.73
N THR A 26 0.66 9.17 -10.04
CA THR A 26 1.78 9.79 -10.74
C THR A 26 2.23 8.91 -11.89
N PRO A 27 3.02 9.44 -12.85
CA PRO A 27 3.60 8.61 -13.90
C PRO A 27 4.49 7.48 -13.37
N LYS A 28 5.02 7.62 -12.15
CA LYS A 28 5.87 6.60 -11.52
C LYS A 28 5.07 5.53 -10.80
N GLY A 29 3.80 5.78 -10.50
CA GLY A 29 2.96 4.81 -9.83
C GLY A 29 1.81 5.44 -9.06
N THR A 30 0.97 4.58 -8.53
CA THR A 30 -0.19 4.94 -7.73
C THR A 30 0.10 4.60 -6.28
N PHE A 31 -0.09 5.55 -5.40
CA PHE A 31 0.18 5.38 -3.97
C PHE A 31 -1.13 5.25 -3.20
N VAL A 32 -1.15 4.35 -2.24
CA VAL A 32 -2.32 4.13 -1.38
C VAL A 32 -1.88 4.14 0.08
N ARG A 33 -2.82 4.47 0.95
CA ARG A 33 -2.62 4.46 2.40
C ARG A 33 -3.64 3.54 3.05
N VAL A 34 -3.15 2.65 3.91
CA VAL A 34 -4.00 1.86 4.79
C VAL A 34 -3.96 2.47 6.18
N LEU A 35 -5.02 2.24 6.98
CA LEU A 35 -5.17 2.95 8.26
C LEU A 35 -4.83 2.09 9.48
N ASN A 36 -4.91 0.78 9.35
CA ASN A 36 -4.71 -0.10 10.51
C ASN A 36 -3.90 -1.34 10.12
N PRO A 37 -2.57 -1.32 10.22
CA PRO A 37 -1.74 -0.21 10.71
C PRO A 37 -1.66 0.93 9.70
N HIS A 38 -1.30 2.12 10.17
CA HIS A 38 -1.19 3.29 9.32
C HIS A 38 0.09 3.18 8.48
N ALA A 39 -0.08 2.95 7.19
CA ALA A 39 1.05 2.74 6.28
C ALA A 39 0.68 3.20 4.87
N GLU A 40 1.69 3.68 4.15
CA GLU A 40 1.56 4.06 2.75
C GLU A 40 2.41 3.13 1.90
N GLY A 41 1.88 2.71 0.76
CA GLY A 41 2.59 1.83 -0.15
C GLY A 41 2.21 2.10 -1.59
N LEU A 42 2.82 1.32 -2.47
CA LEU A 42 2.62 1.42 -3.91
C LEU A 42 1.57 0.40 -4.35
N LEU A 43 0.60 0.85 -5.14
CA LEU A 43 -0.37 -0.04 -5.76
C LEU A 43 0.24 -0.52 -7.08
N ILE A 44 0.70 -1.77 -7.11
CA ILE A 44 1.45 -2.30 -8.25
C ILE A 44 0.57 -2.99 -9.29
N ARG A 45 -0.70 -3.25 -8.95
CA ARG A 45 -1.62 -3.94 -9.85
C ARG A 45 -3.03 -3.41 -9.61
N GLY A 46 -3.81 -3.31 -10.69
CA GLY A 46 -5.18 -2.82 -10.62
C GLY A 46 -5.29 -1.31 -10.43
N GLN A 47 -4.25 -0.57 -10.82
CA GLN A 47 -4.19 0.88 -10.65
C GLN A 47 -4.95 1.65 -11.72
N GLN A 48 -5.45 0.98 -12.74
CA GLN A 48 -6.17 1.67 -13.81
C GLN A 48 -7.53 2.16 -13.33
N GLY A 49 -7.87 3.37 -13.73
CA GLY A 49 -9.18 3.95 -13.44
C GLY A 49 -9.34 4.47 -12.01
N VAL A 50 -8.28 4.48 -11.21
CA VAL A 50 -8.34 5.01 -9.85
C VAL A 50 -7.91 6.48 -9.82
N ASP A 51 -8.41 7.20 -8.83
CA ASP A 51 -8.12 8.61 -8.66
C ASP A 51 -7.83 8.90 -7.20
N VAL A 52 -7.16 10.01 -6.93
CA VAL A 52 -6.86 10.44 -5.56
C VAL A 52 -8.16 10.57 -4.77
N GLY A 53 -8.19 9.97 -3.59
CA GLY A 53 -9.37 9.97 -2.73
C GLY A 53 -10.23 8.72 -2.88
N ASP A 54 -10.01 7.90 -3.90
CA ASP A 54 -10.76 6.66 -4.06
C ASP A 54 -10.47 5.69 -2.93
N GLN A 55 -11.51 5.00 -2.48
CA GLN A 55 -11.39 3.94 -1.48
C GLN A 55 -11.36 2.58 -2.18
N LEU A 56 -10.38 1.77 -1.86
CA LEU A 56 -10.15 0.49 -2.51
C LEU A 56 -9.95 -0.60 -1.47
N GLN A 57 -10.25 -1.84 -1.87
CA GLN A 57 -9.80 -3.03 -1.16
C GLN A 57 -8.53 -3.51 -1.85
N VAL A 58 -7.45 -3.64 -1.09
CA VAL A 58 -6.15 -4.02 -1.64
C VAL A 58 -5.58 -5.19 -0.84
N LYS A 59 -4.77 -5.99 -1.51
CA LYS A 59 -4.07 -7.12 -0.90
C LYS A 59 -2.61 -6.72 -0.69
N LEU A 60 -2.08 -7.01 0.48
CA LEU A 60 -0.66 -6.79 0.74
C LEU A 60 0.15 -7.86 0.01
N VAL A 61 0.99 -7.44 -0.92
CA VAL A 61 1.77 -8.33 -1.77
C VAL A 61 3.16 -8.53 -1.21
N SER A 62 3.81 -7.45 -0.78
CA SER A 62 5.16 -7.54 -0.25
C SER A 62 5.43 -6.40 0.72
N ALA A 63 6.38 -6.63 1.61
CA ALA A 63 6.88 -5.62 2.53
C ALA A 63 8.37 -5.86 2.72
N ASP A 64 9.18 -4.82 2.54
CA ASP A 64 10.63 -4.90 2.66
C ASP A 64 11.11 -3.90 3.71
N PRO A 65 11.35 -4.35 4.96
CA PRO A 65 11.79 -3.44 6.01
C PRO A 65 13.15 -2.81 5.76
N ARG A 66 14.02 -3.48 5.01
CA ARG A 66 15.35 -2.95 4.73
C ARG A 66 15.28 -1.70 3.85
N ARG A 67 14.40 -1.74 2.84
CA ARG A 67 14.25 -0.64 1.88
C ARG A 67 13.09 0.27 2.21
N GLY A 68 12.21 -0.18 3.11
CA GLY A 68 11.02 0.56 3.46
C GLY A 68 9.94 0.51 2.36
N TYR A 69 9.91 -0.55 1.56
CA TYR A 69 8.92 -0.71 0.49
C TYR A 69 7.75 -1.54 0.97
N ILE A 70 6.57 -1.11 0.59
CA ILE A 70 5.32 -1.82 0.85
C ILE A 70 4.52 -1.79 -0.46
N ASP A 71 4.15 -2.96 -0.96
CA ASP A 71 3.45 -3.08 -2.23
C ASP A 71 2.09 -3.73 -2.01
N PHE A 72 1.09 -3.16 -2.67
CA PHE A 72 -0.28 -3.64 -2.65
C PHE A 72 -0.75 -3.97 -4.06
N ALA A 73 -1.76 -4.84 -4.16
CA ALA A 73 -2.43 -5.16 -5.40
C ALA A 73 -3.95 -5.11 -5.18
N ARG A 74 -4.63 -4.67 -6.20
CA ARG A 74 -6.09 -4.60 -6.20
C ARG A 74 -6.71 -5.91 -6.72
#